data_a74158f2b8132669de8a921e1e8c8dc4
#
_entry.id   a74158f2b8132669de8a921e1e8c8dc4
#
_cell.length_a   1.000
_cell.length_b   1.000
_cell.length_c   1.000
_cell.angle_alpha   90.00
_cell.angle_beta   90.00
_cell.angle_gamma   90.00
#
_symmetry.space_group_name_H-M   'P 1'
#
loop_
_entity.id
_entity.type
_entity.pdbx_description
1 polymer ?
#
loop_
_entity_poly.entity_id
_entity_poly.type
_entity_poly.pdbx_seq_one_letter_code
_entity_poly.pdbx_strand_id
1 'polypeptide(L)'
;VELTKLYAHGGFFKTPEVGQRILSAATGTPVAVMETAGEGGPYGMALLCGYLLWHRSGETLEDFLEDKVFSEAEAHTVMAEQREIEGFAAFLARYRQALEIERTAVAVLLD
;
A
#
# COMPACT_ATOMS: atom_id res chain seq x y z
N VAL A 1 0.39 0.98 -17.62
CA VAL A 1 1.46 0.35 -16.83
C VAL A 1 0.92 -0.96 -16.29
N GLU A 2 1.57 -2.07 -16.63
CA GLU A 2 1.23 -3.37 -16.07
C GLU A 2 1.92 -3.51 -14.70
N LEU A 3 1.13 -3.69 -13.65
CA LEU A 3 1.63 -3.87 -12.29
C LEU A 3 1.72 -5.35 -11.96
N THR A 4 2.90 -5.83 -11.64
CA THR A 4 3.12 -7.22 -11.23
C THR A 4 2.90 -7.45 -9.74
N LYS A 5 3.16 -6.42 -8.93
CA LYS A 5 3.02 -6.45 -7.46
C LYS A 5 2.94 -5.03 -6.89
N LEU A 6 2.16 -4.85 -5.84
CA LEU A 6 2.11 -3.62 -5.03
C LEU A 6 2.76 -3.88 -3.67
N TYR A 7 3.67 -3.02 -3.26
CA TYR A 7 4.18 -2.97 -1.89
C TYR A 7 3.40 -1.94 -1.09
N ALA A 8 2.84 -2.36 0.03
CA ALA A 8 1.94 -1.56 0.84
C ALA A 8 2.45 -1.41 2.27
N HIS A 9 2.21 -0.23 2.88
CA HIS A 9 2.57 0.06 4.25
C HIS A 9 1.61 1.07 4.88
N GLY A 10 1.74 1.27 6.19
CA GLY A 10 0.93 2.21 6.96
C GLY A 10 -0.20 1.54 7.76
N GLY A 11 -0.93 2.35 8.53
CA GLY A 11 -1.91 1.88 9.50
C GLY A 11 -3.04 1.01 8.94
N PHE A 12 -3.41 1.22 7.68
CA PHE A 12 -4.43 0.41 7.00
C PHE A 12 -4.05 -1.08 6.90
N PHE A 13 -2.75 -1.39 6.90
CA PHE A 13 -2.23 -2.76 6.78
C PHE A 13 -1.85 -3.39 8.13
N LYS A 14 -2.14 -2.73 9.28
CA LYS A 14 -1.88 -3.27 10.62
C LYS A 14 -2.76 -4.49 10.97
N THR A 15 -3.95 -4.60 10.36
CA THR A 15 -4.77 -5.80 10.48
C THR A 15 -4.31 -6.81 9.42
N PRO A 16 -3.76 -7.96 9.83
CA PRO A 16 -3.21 -8.95 8.90
C PRO A 16 -4.19 -9.30 7.79
N GLU A 17 -3.71 -9.28 6.56
CA GLU A 17 -4.39 -9.62 5.31
C GLU A 17 -5.60 -8.75 4.90
N VAL A 18 -6.33 -8.11 5.82
CA VAL A 18 -7.57 -7.39 5.50
C VAL A 18 -7.32 -6.27 4.49
N GLY A 19 -6.39 -5.37 4.78
CA GLY A 19 -6.04 -4.28 3.86
C GLY A 19 -5.49 -4.78 2.53
N GLN A 20 -4.67 -5.85 2.57
CA GLN A 20 -4.09 -6.46 1.38
C GLN A 20 -5.17 -7.04 0.47
N ARG A 21 -6.13 -7.81 1.01
CA ARG A 21 -7.24 -8.39 0.24
C ARG A 21 -8.12 -7.31 -0.39
N ILE A 22 -8.46 -6.26 0.35
CA ILE A 22 -9.25 -5.13 -0.15
C ILE A 22 -8.52 -4.42 -1.30
N LEU A 23 -7.24 -4.08 -1.11
CA LEU A 23 -6.46 -3.40 -2.14
C LEU A 23 -6.23 -4.29 -3.36
N SER A 24 -5.96 -5.58 -3.15
CA SER A 24 -5.81 -6.56 -4.22
C SER A 24 -7.11 -6.74 -5.00
N ALA A 25 -8.26 -6.80 -4.33
CA ALA A 25 -9.56 -6.87 -4.97
C ALA A 25 -9.89 -5.62 -5.81
N ALA A 26 -9.44 -4.45 -5.33
CA ALA A 26 -9.63 -3.18 -6.02
C ALA A 26 -8.78 -3.04 -7.29
N THR A 27 -7.57 -3.58 -7.27
CA THR A 27 -6.55 -3.34 -8.31
C THR A 27 -6.30 -4.54 -9.22
N GLY A 28 -6.77 -5.72 -8.84
CA GLY A 28 -6.46 -6.97 -9.53
C GLY A 28 -4.98 -7.37 -9.44
N THR A 29 -4.24 -6.83 -8.48
CA THR A 29 -2.78 -6.99 -8.35
C THR A 29 -2.42 -7.58 -7.00
N PRO A 30 -1.44 -8.51 -6.89
CA PRO A 30 -0.94 -9.00 -5.61
C PRO A 30 -0.39 -7.87 -4.75
N VAL A 31 -0.70 -7.90 -3.45
CA VAL A 31 -0.24 -6.89 -2.47
C VAL A 31 0.68 -7.52 -1.45
N ALA A 32 1.89 -7.01 -1.37
CA ALA A 32 2.92 -7.42 -0.42
C ALA A 32 3.03 -6.42 0.73
N VAL A 33 3.13 -6.92 1.95
CA VAL A 33 3.35 -6.12 3.16
C VAL A 33 4.55 -6.68 3.90
N MET A 34 5.51 -5.83 4.22
CA MET A 34 6.69 -6.18 5.02
C MET A 34 6.36 -6.12 6.51
N GLU A 35 7.12 -6.82 7.35
CA GLU A 35 6.94 -6.78 8.81
C GLU A 35 7.03 -5.36 9.39
N THR A 36 7.86 -4.50 8.78
CA THR A 36 8.04 -3.09 9.16
C THR A 36 6.95 -2.16 8.64
N ALA A 37 5.96 -2.65 7.91
CA ALA A 37 4.98 -1.85 7.18
C ALA A 37 4.07 -0.99 8.08
N GLY A 38 3.91 -1.34 9.35
CA GLY A 38 3.09 -0.58 10.30
C GLY A 38 3.59 0.85 10.57
N GLU A 39 4.88 1.11 10.37
CA GLU A 39 5.56 2.37 10.69
C GLU A 39 6.34 2.92 9.47
N GLY A 40 5.79 2.76 8.27
CA GLY A 40 6.47 3.04 7.00
C GLY A 40 7.13 4.43 6.89
N GLY A 41 6.47 5.50 7.35
CA GLY A 41 7.03 6.86 7.30
C GLY A 41 8.27 7.03 8.19
N PRO A 42 8.16 6.81 9.52
CA PRO A 42 9.30 6.89 10.44
C PRO A 42 10.43 5.92 10.07
N TYR A 43 10.09 4.72 9.65
CA TYR A 43 11.06 3.72 9.22
C TYR A 43 11.85 4.19 7.99
N GLY A 44 11.17 4.70 6.96
CA GLY A 44 11.82 5.24 5.77
C GLY A 44 12.77 6.40 6.09
N MET A 45 12.36 7.31 6.98
CA MET A 45 13.23 8.39 7.45
C MET A 45 14.47 7.88 8.18
N ALA A 46 14.31 6.85 9.04
CA ALA A 46 15.44 6.22 9.72
C ALA A 46 16.42 5.57 8.74
N LEU A 47 15.93 4.93 7.67
CA LEU A 47 16.75 4.35 6.62
C LEU A 47 17.56 5.42 5.86
N LEU A 48 16.94 6.54 5.53
CA LEU A 48 17.67 7.66 4.89
C LEU A 48 18.75 8.22 5.80
N CYS A 49 18.49 8.39 7.10
CA CYS A 49 19.50 8.77 8.06
C CYS A 49 20.62 7.72 8.16
N GLY A 50 20.27 6.43 8.18
CA GLY A 50 21.24 5.35 8.17
C GLY A 50 22.13 5.36 6.93
N TYR A 51 21.54 5.58 5.76
CA TYR A 51 22.29 5.73 4.52
C TYR A 51 23.28 6.90 4.60
N LEU A 52 22.84 8.07 5.04
CA LEU A 52 23.71 9.24 5.17
C LEU A 52 24.92 9.00 6.08
N LEU A 53 24.76 8.19 7.13
CA LEU A 53 25.80 7.95 8.13
C LEU A 53 26.74 6.78 7.77
N TRP A 54 26.23 5.76 7.07
CA TRP A 54 26.92 4.47 6.94
C TRP A 54 27.09 3.96 5.50
N HIS A 55 26.72 4.75 4.48
CA HIS A 55 26.98 4.35 3.09
C HIS A 55 28.49 4.35 2.80
N ARG A 56 28.91 3.46 1.92
CA ARG A 56 30.28 3.41 1.41
C ARG A 56 30.46 4.42 0.29
N SER A 57 31.69 4.84 0.06
CA SER A 57 31.99 5.72 -1.09
C SER A 57 31.58 5.05 -2.41
N GLY A 58 30.70 5.73 -3.15
CA GLY A 58 30.15 5.22 -4.41
C GLY A 58 28.96 4.25 -4.31
N GLU A 59 28.53 3.89 -3.10
CA GLU A 59 27.34 3.07 -2.85
C GLU A 59 26.08 3.91 -3.07
N THR A 60 25.18 3.45 -3.92
CA THR A 60 23.89 4.11 -4.13
C THR A 60 22.93 3.79 -2.98
N LEU A 61 21.84 4.57 -2.85
CA LEU A 61 20.78 4.25 -1.88
C LEU A 61 20.16 2.88 -2.18
N GLU A 62 19.99 2.55 -3.45
CA GLU A 62 19.44 1.27 -3.92
C GLU A 62 20.31 0.11 -3.43
N ASP A 63 21.64 0.15 -3.71
CA ASP A 63 22.59 -0.88 -3.25
C ASP A 63 22.57 -1.01 -1.71
N PHE A 64 22.55 0.13 -0.99
CA PHE A 64 22.50 0.13 0.46
C PHE A 64 21.23 -0.56 1.00
N LEU A 65 20.08 -0.28 0.38
CA LEU A 65 18.81 -0.88 0.77
C LEU A 65 18.75 -2.37 0.45
N GLU A 66 19.20 -2.77 -0.74
CA GLU A 66 19.20 -4.16 -1.15
C GLU A 66 20.16 -5.00 -0.29
N ASP A 67 21.39 -4.55 -0.12
CA ASP A 67 22.45 -5.35 0.52
C ASP A 67 22.35 -5.35 2.06
N LYS A 68 21.93 -4.24 2.67
CA LYS A 68 22.03 -4.09 4.14
C LYS A 68 20.70 -4.07 4.87
N VAL A 69 19.61 -3.75 4.18
CA VAL A 69 18.32 -3.56 4.82
C VAL A 69 17.35 -4.67 4.44
N PHE A 70 17.23 -4.96 3.15
CA PHE A 70 16.22 -5.87 2.63
C PHE A 70 16.75 -7.20 2.16
N SER A 71 18.05 -7.48 2.35
CA SER A 71 18.69 -8.75 1.95
C SER A 71 18.00 -9.99 2.52
N GLU A 72 17.44 -9.89 3.72
CA GLU A 72 16.71 -10.97 4.41
C GLU A 72 15.24 -10.63 4.67
N ALA A 73 14.75 -9.53 4.10
CA ALA A 73 13.40 -9.07 4.38
C ALA A 73 12.35 -9.92 3.66
N GLU A 74 11.48 -10.53 4.43
CA GLU A 74 10.33 -11.26 3.91
C GLU A 74 9.13 -10.32 3.77
N ALA A 75 8.40 -10.46 2.66
CA ALA A 75 7.16 -9.77 2.43
C ALA A 75 6.02 -10.77 2.31
N HIS A 76 5.03 -10.65 3.17
CA HIS A 76 3.81 -11.44 3.06
C HIS A 76 2.96 -10.91 1.89
N THR A 77 2.77 -11.74 0.86
CA THR A 77 2.04 -11.36 -0.36
C THR A 77 0.67 -12.04 -0.39
N VAL A 78 -0.36 -11.26 -0.62
CA VAL A 78 -1.74 -11.74 -0.73
C VAL A 78 -2.31 -11.35 -2.09
N MET A 79 -3.02 -12.27 -2.74
CA MET A 79 -3.87 -12.04 -3.90
C MET A 79 -5.32 -12.25 -3.50
N ALA A 80 -6.20 -11.33 -3.88
CA ALA A 80 -7.62 -11.47 -3.64
C ALA A 80 -8.22 -12.64 -4.43
N GLU A 81 -9.15 -13.34 -3.81
CA GLU A 81 -9.93 -14.37 -4.47
C GLU A 81 -10.98 -13.75 -5.42
N GLN A 82 -11.43 -14.51 -6.41
CA GLN A 82 -12.44 -14.06 -7.36
C GLN A 82 -13.70 -13.50 -6.67
N ARG A 83 -14.15 -14.15 -5.60
CA ARG A 83 -15.28 -13.70 -4.77
C ARG A 83 -15.07 -12.31 -4.14
N GLU A 84 -13.85 -12.02 -3.74
CA GLU A 84 -13.49 -10.73 -3.13
C GLU A 84 -13.46 -9.63 -4.18
N ILE A 85 -12.95 -9.92 -5.37
CA ILE A 85 -12.95 -9.01 -6.53
C ILE A 85 -14.40 -8.65 -6.93
N GLU A 86 -15.26 -9.63 -7.04
CA GLU A 86 -16.69 -9.42 -7.35
C GLU A 86 -17.40 -8.63 -6.24
N GLY A 87 -17.11 -8.94 -4.98
CA GLY A 87 -17.63 -8.21 -3.82
C GLY A 87 -17.19 -6.75 -3.81
N PHE A 88 -15.93 -6.48 -4.12
CA PHE A 88 -15.41 -5.11 -4.24
C PHE A 88 -16.04 -4.35 -5.40
N ALA A 89 -16.23 -4.97 -6.55
CA ALA A 89 -16.90 -4.37 -7.71
C ALA A 89 -18.36 -3.98 -7.37
N ALA A 90 -19.10 -4.85 -6.69
CA ALA A 90 -20.45 -4.56 -6.22
C ALA A 90 -20.49 -3.43 -5.17
N PHE A 91 -19.52 -3.39 -4.25
CA PHE A 91 -19.35 -2.28 -3.31
C PHE A 91 -19.08 -0.96 -4.05
N LEU A 92 -18.14 -0.95 -4.99
CA LEU A 92 -17.76 0.24 -5.75
C LEU A 92 -18.94 0.81 -6.57
N ALA A 93 -19.78 -0.05 -7.13
CA ALA A 93 -20.98 0.39 -7.85
C ALA A 93 -21.94 1.14 -6.91
N ARG A 94 -22.18 0.64 -5.69
CA ARG A 94 -23.01 1.31 -4.69
C ARG A 94 -22.36 2.58 -4.17
N TYR A 95 -21.06 2.56 -3.92
CA TYR A 95 -20.28 3.73 -3.49
C TYR A 95 -20.42 4.90 -4.49
N ARG A 96 -20.27 4.61 -5.79
CA ARG A 96 -20.43 5.62 -6.84
C ARG A 96 -21.83 6.24 -6.86
N GLN A 97 -22.88 5.46 -6.62
CA GLN A 97 -24.25 5.98 -6.50
C GLN A 97 -24.39 6.89 -5.26
N ALA A 98 -23.75 6.51 -4.14
CA ALA A 98 -23.81 7.30 -2.91
C ALA A 98 -23.12 8.68 -3.03
N LEU A 99 -22.17 8.86 -3.94
CA LEU A 99 -21.54 10.17 -4.21
C LEU A 99 -22.53 11.26 -4.64
N GLU A 100 -23.70 10.91 -5.17
CA GLU A 100 -24.75 11.88 -5.49
C GLU A 100 -25.31 12.58 -4.26
N ILE A 101 -25.27 11.92 -3.09
CA ILE A 101 -25.68 12.54 -1.81
C ILE A 101 -24.72 13.68 -1.47
N GLU A 102 -23.41 13.46 -1.60
CA GLU A 102 -22.40 14.48 -1.34
C GLU A 102 -22.47 15.63 -2.34
N ARG A 103 -22.67 15.35 -3.63
CA ARG A 103 -22.84 16.37 -4.66
C ARG A 103 -24.05 17.26 -4.38
N THR A 104 -25.16 16.65 -3.96
CA THR A 104 -26.40 17.38 -3.60
C THR A 104 -26.15 18.23 -2.36
N ALA A 105 -25.49 17.70 -1.34
CA ALA A 105 -25.17 18.45 -0.13
C ALA A 105 -24.30 19.68 -0.42
N VAL A 106 -23.26 19.52 -1.25
CA VAL A 106 -22.39 20.63 -1.67
C VAL A 106 -23.18 21.69 -2.45
N ALA A 107 -24.02 21.28 -3.39
CA ALA A 107 -24.82 22.21 -4.18
C ALA A 107 -25.78 23.06 -3.32
N VAL A 108 -26.41 22.44 -2.32
CA VAL A 108 -27.33 23.14 -1.38
C VAL A 108 -26.60 24.09 -0.42
N LEU A 109 -25.32 23.80 -0.09
CA LEU A 109 -24.57 24.63 0.85
C LEU A 109 -23.84 25.81 0.20
N LEU A 110 -23.77 25.86 -1.13
CA LEU A 110 -23.08 26.92 -1.88
C LEU A 110 -24.04 27.98 -2.45
N ASP A 111 -25.37 27.80 -2.31
CA ASP A 111 -26.41 28.79 -2.59
C ASP A 111 -26.72 29.61 -1.32
#